data_c071d4906e9c431c99a8710bdc5e2811
#
_entry.id   c071d4906e9c431c99a8710bdc5e2811
#
_cell.length_a   1.000
_cell.length_b   1.000
_cell.length_c   1.000
_cell.angle_alpha   90.00
_cell.angle_beta   90.00
_cell.angle_gamma   90.00
#
_symmetry.space_group_name_H-M   'P 1'
#
loop_
_entity.id
_entity.type
_entity.pdbx_description
1 polymer ?
#
loop_
_entity_poly.entity_id
_entity_poly.type
_entity_poly.pdbx_seq_one_letter_code
_entity_poly.pdbx_strand_id
1 'polypeptide(L)'
;MKQLLLVCTVFFMVTGCKENKTKKQNIASEWISLFDGSTLDGWRAYNGESLPQGWAIVDSVMTFTSVMISEEEYDYKKSRDIIYGAQEFENFELYVEWKIPPGGNSGIFYHIAEGYDGIPEVAPEYQLIDDDHYTDFHDITEYNKSIGITENPQDLHPLQATGADYAMYVADPTKKNLNPAGEWNNSRIVFTPNRVEHWLNGQLLLSFVPWSEEWNAKKNNGKWQLASDYGIHKKGFIGFQDHSASLWFKNIKIKQL
;
A
#
# COMPACT_ATOMS: atom_id res chain seq x y z
N MET A 1 0.41 -43.11 87.48
CA MET A 1 0.12 -41.85 86.79
C MET A 1 0.99 -41.85 85.50
N LYS A 2 0.37 -42.11 84.34
CA LYS A 2 1.08 -42.09 83.01
C LYS A 2 0.55 -40.88 82.25
N GLN A 3 1.42 -39.92 82.02
CA GLN A 3 1.12 -38.76 81.17
C GLN A 3 1.17 -39.17 79.71
N LEU A 4 0.12 -38.89 78.95
CA LEU A 4 0.01 -39.13 77.54
C LEU A 4 0.37 -37.83 76.84
N LEU A 5 1.48 -37.85 76.05
CA LEU A 5 1.93 -36.73 75.26
C LEU A 5 1.22 -36.77 73.91
N LEU A 6 0.40 -35.74 73.61
CA LEU A 6 -0.31 -35.58 72.37
C LEU A 6 0.57 -34.78 71.40
N VAL A 7 1.07 -35.41 70.33
CA VAL A 7 1.84 -34.75 69.28
C VAL A 7 0.87 -34.30 68.17
N CYS A 8 0.65 -32.98 68.06
CA CYS A 8 -0.10 -32.38 66.95
C CYS A 8 0.83 -32.23 65.73
N THR A 9 0.60 -33.02 64.71
CA THR A 9 1.26 -32.87 63.43
C THR A 9 0.49 -31.85 62.58
N VAL A 10 1.08 -30.68 62.36
CA VAL A 10 0.53 -29.67 61.46
C VAL A 10 0.91 -29.98 60.02
N PHE A 11 -0.05 -30.31 59.20
CA PHE A 11 0.11 -30.55 57.78
C PHE A 11 0.02 -29.19 57.03
N PHE A 12 1.17 -28.70 56.56
CA PHE A 12 1.17 -27.54 55.66
C PHE A 12 0.80 -28.00 54.25
N MET A 13 -0.43 -27.67 53.79
CA MET A 13 -0.77 -27.79 52.37
C MET A 13 -0.17 -26.60 51.60
N VAL A 14 0.84 -26.90 50.83
CA VAL A 14 1.39 -25.97 49.84
C VAL A 14 0.50 -26.05 48.59
N THR A 15 -0.41 -25.09 48.42
CA THR A 15 -1.15 -24.90 47.16
C THR A 15 -0.25 -24.26 46.16
N GLY A 16 0.34 -25.10 45.30
CA GLY A 16 1.10 -24.61 44.12
C GLY A 16 0.14 -24.00 43.10
N CYS A 17 0.16 -22.67 42.99
CA CYS A 17 -0.40 -21.98 41.83
C CYS A 17 0.33 -22.42 40.58
N LYS A 18 -0.30 -23.21 39.70
CA LYS A 18 0.16 -23.42 38.33
C LYS A 18 -0.12 -22.15 37.53
N GLU A 19 0.91 -21.35 37.31
CA GLU A 19 0.88 -20.32 36.25
C GLU A 19 0.63 -21.04 34.91
N ASN A 20 -0.57 -20.87 34.37
CA ASN A 20 -0.86 -21.19 32.98
C ASN A 20 -0.11 -20.16 32.12
N LYS A 21 1.12 -20.47 31.73
CA LYS A 21 1.79 -19.79 30.62
C LYS A 21 1.04 -20.15 29.35
N THR A 22 0.10 -19.31 28.96
CA THR A 22 -0.50 -19.33 27.64
C THR A 22 0.66 -19.14 26.66
N LYS A 23 1.10 -20.22 26.01
CA LYS A 23 1.98 -20.15 24.84
C LYS A 23 1.19 -19.33 23.81
N LYS A 24 1.59 -18.07 23.56
CA LYS A 24 1.23 -17.39 22.32
C LYS A 24 1.76 -18.31 21.19
N GLN A 25 0.87 -19.07 20.60
CA GLN A 25 1.14 -19.71 19.33
C GLN A 25 1.45 -18.55 18.36
N ASN A 26 2.67 -18.48 17.90
CA ASN A 26 3.02 -17.75 16.70
C ASN A 26 2.31 -18.48 15.55
N ILE A 27 1.05 -18.17 15.31
CA ILE A 27 0.36 -18.52 14.08
C ILE A 27 1.06 -17.62 13.05
N ALA A 28 1.95 -18.20 12.25
CA ALA A 28 2.44 -17.51 11.08
C ALA A 28 1.19 -17.09 10.30
N SER A 29 0.98 -15.78 10.14
CA SER A 29 -0.20 -15.28 9.47
C SER A 29 -0.20 -15.80 8.03
N GLU A 30 -1.26 -16.49 7.64
CA GLU A 30 -1.40 -17.01 6.28
C GLU A 30 -1.66 -15.86 5.31
N TRP A 31 -1.25 -16.06 4.05
CA TRP A 31 -1.58 -15.13 2.98
C TRP A 31 -3.08 -15.20 2.68
N ILE A 32 -3.72 -14.06 2.68
CA ILE A 32 -5.11 -13.84 2.24
C ILE A 32 -5.03 -13.43 0.77
N SER A 33 -5.69 -14.17 -0.12
CA SER A 33 -5.82 -13.76 -1.51
C SER A 33 -6.83 -12.62 -1.60
N LEU A 34 -6.44 -11.49 -2.18
CA LEU A 34 -7.33 -10.38 -2.52
C LEU A 34 -7.83 -10.51 -3.97
N PHE A 35 -7.08 -11.24 -4.81
CA PHE A 35 -7.46 -11.61 -6.17
C PHE A 35 -6.69 -12.85 -6.61
N ASP A 36 -7.40 -13.89 -7.00
CA ASP A 36 -6.87 -15.18 -7.40
C ASP A 36 -7.04 -15.52 -8.89
N GLY A 37 -7.59 -14.55 -9.65
CA GLY A 37 -7.88 -14.72 -11.08
C GLY A 37 -9.30 -15.17 -11.39
N SER A 38 -10.17 -15.36 -10.40
CA SER A 38 -11.52 -15.92 -10.61
C SER A 38 -12.66 -14.93 -10.39
N THR A 39 -12.60 -14.10 -9.35
CA THR A 39 -13.64 -13.11 -9.04
C THR A 39 -13.04 -11.77 -8.63
N LEU A 40 -13.85 -10.70 -8.72
CA LEU A 40 -13.54 -9.38 -8.18
C LEU A 40 -14.31 -9.13 -6.87
N ASP A 41 -14.70 -10.20 -6.19
CA ASP A 41 -15.38 -10.10 -4.91
C ASP A 41 -14.56 -9.32 -3.89
N GLY A 42 -15.20 -8.39 -3.20
CA GLY A 42 -14.54 -7.48 -2.27
C GLY A 42 -13.96 -6.21 -2.91
N TRP A 43 -13.81 -6.16 -4.24
CA TRP A 43 -13.36 -4.96 -4.94
C TRP A 43 -14.54 -4.07 -5.35
N ARG A 44 -14.39 -2.77 -5.16
CA ARG A 44 -15.39 -1.76 -5.50
C ARG A 44 -14.75 -0.40 -5.77
N ALA A 45 -15.51 0.53 -6.31
CA ALA A 45 -15.08 1.91 -6.43
C ALA A 45 -14.72 2.52 -5.07
N TYR A 46 -13.72 3.39 -5.05
CA TYR A 46 -13.53 4.31 -3.95
C TYR A 46 -14.77 5.19 -3.77
N ASN A 47 -15.24 5.35 -2.54
CA ASN A 47 -16.50 6.03 -2.20
C ASN A 47 -17.75 5.47 -2.92
N GLY A 48 -17.73 4.23 -3.41
CA GLY A 48 -18.82 3.61 -4.13
C GLY A 48 -19.08 2.17 -3.67
N GLU A 49 -20.20 1.59 -4.09
CA GLU A 49 -20.62 0.24 -3.68
C GLU A 49 -20.38 -0.83 -4.75
N SER A 50 -20.16 -0.43 -5.98
CA SER A 50 -19.96 -1.34 -7.11
C SER A 50 -18.64 -1.09 -7.83
N LEU A 51 -18.20 -2.08 -8.60
CA LEU A 51 -17.01 -1.94 -9.42
C LEU A 51 -17.27 -0.92 -10.54
N PRO A 52 -16.36 0.07 -10.76
CA PRO A 52 -16.54 1.05 -11.82
C PRO A 52 -16.30 0.44 -13.20
N GLN A 53 -16.86 1.08 -14.22
CA GLN A 53 -16.65 0.66 -15.61
C GLN A 53 -15.16 0.68 -15.98
N GLY A 54 -14.74 -0.28 -16.78
CA GLY A 54 -13.34 -0.44 -17.24
C GLY A 54 -12.61 -1.55 -16.51
N TRP A 55 -12.99 -1.87 -15.29
CA TRP A 55 -12.42 -3.00 -14.54
C TRP A 55 -13.13 -4.31 -14.89
N ALA A 56 -12.37 -5.34 -15.23
CA ALA A 56 -12.86 -6.66 -15.58
C ALA A 56 -11.81 -7.74 -15.29
N ILE A 57 -12.21 -9.00 -15.41
CA ILE A 57 -11.27 -10.13 -15.46
C ILE A 57 -11.13 -10.56 -16.93
N VAL A 58 -9.91 -10.58 -17.43
CA VAL A 58 -9.57 -11.10 -18.75
C VAL A 58 -8.42 -12.08 -18.59
N ASP A 59 -8.62 -13.32 -19.01
CA ASP A 59 -7.63 -14.40 -18.92
C ASP A 59 -7.03 -14.56 -17.51
N SER A 60 -7.89 -14.54 -16.49
CA SER A 60 -7.53 -14.61 -15.06
C SER A 60 -6.66 -13.46 -14.56
N VAL A 61 -6.67 -12.32 -15.25
CA VAL A 61 -5.99 -11.09 -14.87
C VAL A 61 -7.04 -10.02 -14.57
N MET A 62 -6.89 -9.31 -13.45
CA MET A 62 -7.64 -8.09 -13.17
C MET A 62 -7.12 -7.01 -14.12
N THR A 63 -7.99 -6.54 -14.99
CA THR A 63 -7.62 -5.62 -16.07
C THR A 63 -8.48 -4.36 -15.98
N PHE A 64 -7.84 -3.22 -16.06
CA PHE A 64 -8.50 -1.96 -16.33
C PHE A 64 -8.26 -1.59 -17.79
N THR A 65 -9.33 -1.38 -18.53
CA THR A 65 -9.25 -0.83 -19.90
C THR A 65 -9.64 0.62 -19.83
N SER A 66 -8.68 1.51 -20.11
CA SER A 66 -8.92 2.93 -20.19
C SER A 66 -10.02 3.20 -21.22
N VAL A 67 -11.09 3.82 -20.80
CA VAL A 67 -12.05 4.44 -21.70
C VAL A 67 -11.47 5.82 -21.97
N MET A 68 -10.77 5.97 -23.12
CA MET A 68 -10.04 7.16 -23.53
C MET A 68 -10.69 8.45 -23.03
N ILE A 69 -10.20 8.96 -21.92
CA ILE A 69 -10.43 10.33 -21.50
C ILE A 69 -9.10 11.02 -21.84
N SER A 70 -9.14 12.15 -22.53
CA SER A 70 -7.93 12.93 -22.74
C SER A 70 -7.38 13.34 -21.38
N GLU A 71 -6.07 13.55 -21.25
CA GLU A 71 -5.49 14.03 -19.98
C GLU A 71 -6.08 15.35 -19.52
N GLU A 72 -6.49 16.21 -20.46
CA GLU A 72 -7.18 17.46 -20.19
C GLU A 72 -8.56 17.26 -19.54
N GLU A 73 -9.17 16.08 -19.72
CA GLU A 73 -10.46 15.70 -19.14
C GLU A 73 -10.32 14.82 -17.90
N TYR A 74 -9.09 14.41 -17.53
CA TYR A 74 -8.86 13.60 -16.34
C TYR A 74 -9.14 14.44 -15.08
N ASP A 75 -10.18 14.03 -14.38
CA ASP A 75 -10.56 14.59 -13.09
C ASP A 75 -10.44 13.45 -12.05
N TYR A 76 -9.44 13.54 -11.18
CA TYR A 76 -9.21 12.52 -10.13
C TYR A 76 -10.44 12.31 -9.23
N LYS A 77 -11.33 13.30 -9.11
CA LYS A 77 -12.61 13.17 -8.39
C LYS A 77 -13.62 12.27 -9.11
N LYS A 78 -13.38 12.00 -10.39
CA LYS A 78 -14.15 11.07 -11.22
C LYS A 78 -13.32 9.85 -11.59
N SER A 79 -12.17 9.67 -10.97
CA SER A 79 -11.33 8.50 -11.20
C SER A 79 -12.10 7.21 -10.91
N ARG A 80 -11.69 6.16 -11.58
CA ARG A 80 -12.23 4.81 -11.36
C ARG A 80 -11.31 4.00 -10.47
N ASP A 81 -10.71 4.67 -9.49
CA ASP A 81 -9.93 4.04 -8.46
C ASP A 81 -10.76 2.98 -7.74
N ILE A 82 -10.14 1.84 -7.49
CA ILE A 82 -10.79 0.74 -6.77
C ILE A 82 -10.09 0.45 -5.45
N ILE A 83 -10.89 -0.01 -4.51
CA ILE A 83 -10.40 -0.49 -3.23
C ILE A 83 -10.87 -1.92 -2.96
N TYR A 84 -10.06 -2.68 -2.22
CA TYR A 84 -10.52 -3.92 -1.61
C TYR A 84 -11.35 -3.58 -0.37
N GLY A 85 -12.65 -3.37 -0.57
CA GLY A 85 -13.56 -2.85 0.44
C GLY A 85 -14.07 -3.90 1.44
N ALA A 86 -13.71 -5.18 1.29
CA ALA A 86 -14.15 -6.23 2.18
C ALA A 86 -13.48 -6.19 3.56
N GLN A 87 -12.28 -5.61 3.66
CA GLN A 87 -11.50 -5.56 4.90
C GLN A 87 -10.49 -4.41 4.88
N GLU A 88 -10.28 -3.81 6.03
CA GLU A 88 -9.19 -2.87 6.29
C GLU A 88 -7.99 -3.60 6.92
N PHE A 89 -6.78 -3.09 6.66
CA PHE A 89 -5.52 -3.62 7.16
C PHE A 89 -4.75 -2.56 7.96
N GLU A 90 -4.13 -2.98 9.06
CA GLU A 90 -3.29 -2.12 9.91
C GLU A 90 -1.80 -2.40 9.67
N ASN A 91 -1.33 -3.58 10.09
CA ASN A 91 0.03 -4.04 9.87
C ASN A 91 -0.01 -5.18 8.86
N PHE A 92 0.74 -5.07 7.78
CA PHE A 92 0.62 -6.03 6.69
C PHE A 92 1.90 -6.19 5.88
N GLU A 93 1.93 -7.27 5.13
CA GLU A 93 2.79 -7.49 3.98
C GLU A 93 1.88 -7.73 2.77
N LEU A 94 1.90 -6.82 1.80
CA LEU A 94 1.15 -6.89 0.55
C LEU A 94 2.07 -7.33 -0.58
N TYR A 95 1.61 -8.22 -1.44
CA TYR A 95 2.27 -8.63 -2.67
C TYR A 95 1.32 -8.44 -3.85
N VAL A 96 1.82 -7.84 -4.93
CA VAL A 96 1.05 -7.55 -6.15
C VAL A 96 1.94 -7.79 -7.37
N GLU A 97 1.46 -8.54 -8.35
CA GLU A 97 2.05 -8.55 -9.70
C GLU A 97 1.27 -7.60 -10.60
N TRP A 98 1.99 -6.77 -11.33
CA TRP A 98 1.41 -5.73 -12.15
C TRP A 98 2.14 -5.54 -13.48
N LYS A 99 1.42 -4.96 -14.44
CA LYS A 99 1.94 -4.57 -15.74
C LYS A 99 1.25 -3.28 -16.18
N ILE A 100 2.01 -2.34 -16.77
CA ILE A 100 1.52 -1.09 -17.36
C ILE A 100 2.02 -0.97 -18.80
N PRO A 101 1.33 -0.22 -19.66
CA PRO A 101 1.78 0.03 -21.04
C PRO A 101 2.89 1.08 -21.08
N PRO A 102 3.55 1.30 -22.24
CA PRO A 102 4.39 2.47 -22.47
C PRO A 102 3.62 3.78 -22.17
N GLY A 103 4.27 4.69 -21.42
CA GLY A 103 3.66 5.90 -20.91
C GLY A 103 2.58 5.68 -19.83
N GLY A 104 2.46 4.47 -19.28
CA GLY A 104 1.46 4.12 -18.28
C GLY A 104 1.77 4.70 -16.91
N ASN A 105 0.68 4.96 -16.14
CA ASN A 105 0.72 5.42 -14.75
C ASN A 105 -0.39 4.76 -13.94
N SER A 106 -0.08 4.39 -12.71
CA SER A 106 -0.98 3.84 -11.70
C SER A 106 -0.32 3.96 -10.32
N GLY A 107 -0.99 3.49 -9.28
CA GLY A 107 -0.45 3.44 -7.93
C GLY A 107 -1.08 2.33 -7.11
N ILE A 108 -0.34 1.85 -6.11
CA ILE A 108 -0.86 0.96 -5.08
C ILE A 108 -1.01 1.81 -3.81
N PHE A 109 -2.25 2.10 -3.45
CA PHE A 109 -2.56 2.83 -2.23
C PHE A 109 -2.75 1.91 -1.05
N TYR A 110 -2.40 2.38 0.13
CA TYR A 110 -2.60 1.65 1.38
C TYR A 110 -3.04 2.59 2.51
N HIS A 111 -3.73 2.03 3.51
CA HIS A 111 -4.39 2.78 4.59
C HIS A 111 -5.39 3.82 4.09
N ILE A 112 -6.10 3.47 3.02
CA ILE A 112 -7.12 4.34 2.44
C ILE A 112 -8.27 4.50 3.42
N ALA A 113 -8.67 5.73 3.67
CA ALA A 113 -9.93 6.09 4.31
C ALA A 113 -10.87 6.69 3.27
N GLU A 114 -12.16 6.42 3.39
CA GLU A 114 -13.19 6.96 2.51
C GLU A 114 -13.75 8.29 3.03
N GLY A 115 -14.50 9.00 2.18
CA GLY A 115 -15.13 10.27 2.51
C GLY A 115 -14.35 11.51 2.07
N TYR A 116 -13.23 11.34 1.36
CA TYR A 116 -12.44 12.40 0.74
C TYR A 116 -12.74 12.49 -0.75
N ASP A 117 -12.37 13.60 -1.39
CA ASP A 117 -12.58 13.82 -2.82
C ASP A 117 -11.80 12.81 -3.70
N GLY A 118 -10.60 12.39 -3.25
CA GLY A 118 -9.78 11.38 -3.92
C GLY A 118 -8.82 10.66 -2.97
N ILE A 119 -8.43 9.43 -3.32
CA ILE A 119 -7.50 8.62 -2.53
C ILE A 119 -6.16 9.34 -2.26
N PRO A 120 -5.55 10.05 -3.25
CA PRO A 120 -4.27 10.71 -3.03
C PRO A 120 -4.26 11.78 -1.93
N GLU A 121 -5.43 12.30 -1.53
CA GLU A 121 -5.53 13.30 -0.46
C GLU A 121 -5.31 12.69 0.93
N VAL A 122 -5.45 11.38 1.06
CA VAL A 122 -5.50 10.72 2.36
C VAL A 122 -4.52 9.56 2.51
N ALA A 123 -4.20 8.84 1.43
CA ALA A 123 -3.45 7.60 1.47
C ALA A 123 -2.06 7.71 0.85
N PRO A 124 -1.02 7.11 1.49
CA PRO A 124 0.27 6.91 0.86
C PRO A 124 0.16 6.00 -0.37
N GLU A 125 1.06 6.22 -1.32
CA GLU A 125 1.07 5.56 -2.61
C GLU A 125 2.44 4.95 -2.92
N TYR A 126 2.46 3.66 -3.23
CA TYR A 126 3.56 3.04 -3.96
C TYR A 126 3.37 3.32 -5.44
N GLN A 127 4.23 4.13 -6.04
CA GLN A 127 4.11 4.59 -7.42
C GLN A 127 4.36 3.47 -8.43
N LEU A 128 3.52 3.40 -9.46
CA LEU A 128 3.66 2.56 -10.65
C LEU A 128 3.63 3.45 -11.89
N ILE A 129 4.76 3.61 -12.59
CA ILE A 129 4.86 4.49 -13.75
C ILE A 129 5.89 3.94 -14.76
N ASP A 130 5.78 4.29 -16.01
CA ASP A 130 6.82 3.99 -16.97
C ASP A 130 7.99 4.98 -16.79
N ASP A 131 8.99 4.56 -16.02
CA ASP A 131 10.13 5.42 -15.67
C ASP A 131 10.89 5.93 -16.89
N ASP A 132 10.92 5.15 -17.99
CA ASP A 132 11.76 5.42 -19.13
C ASP A 132 11.08 6.31 -20.18
N HIS A 133 9.74 6.19 -20.33
CA HIS A 133 9.01 6.78 -21.45
C HIS A 133 7.81 7.62 -21.05
N TYR A 134 7.51 7.79 -19.74
CA TYR A 134 6.33 8.53 -19.32
C TYR A 134 6.27 9.93 -19.91
N THR A 135 7.40 10.66 -19.89
CA THR A 135 7.51 12.03 -20.41
C THR A 135 7.55 12.13 -21.94
N ASP A 136 7.70 11.01 -22.66
CA ASP A 136 7.52 10.97 -24.12
C ASP A 136 6.05 11.12 -24.53
N PHE A 137 5.12 10.77 -23.63
CA PHE A 137 3.68 10.81 -23.86
C PHE A 137 2.98 11.95 -23.12
N HIS A 138 3.59 12.45 -22.02
CA HIS A 138 2.94 13.37 -21.07
C HIS A 138 3.84 14.57 -20.76
N ASP A 139 3.33 15.78 -20.97
CA ASP A 139 4.01 17.00 -20.49
C ASP A 139 3.62 17.26 -19.04
N ILE A 140 4.57 16.99 -18.12
CA ILE A 140 4.40 17.16 -16.68
C ILE A 140 5.01 18.48 -16.15
N THR A 141 5.47 19.34 -17.03
CA THR A 141 6.24 20.55 -16.67
C THR A 141 5.47 21.45 -15.69
N GLU A 142 4.24 21.80 -16.01
CA GLU A 142 3.44 22.71 -15.16
C GLU A 142 2.98 22.01 -13.88
N TYR A 143 2.67 20.71 -13.96
CA TYR A 143 2.36 19.94 -12.77
C TYR A 143 3.56 19.88 -11.81
N ASN A 144 4.76 19.56 -12.28
CA ASN A 144 5.97 19.53 -11.46
C ASN A 144 6.25 20.86 -10.79
N LYS A 145 6.14 21.96 -11.53
CA LYS A 145 6.25 23.32 -10.93
C LYS A 145 5.22 23.56 -9.83
N SER A 146 3.98 23.11 -10.03
CA SER A 146 2.89 23.33 -9.06
C SER A 146 3.12 22.62 -7.73
N ILE A 147 3.89 21.52 -7.73
CA ILE A 147 4.26 20.77 -6.52
C ILE A 147 5.68 21.07 -6.02
N GLY A 148 6.31 22.14 -6.55
CA GLY A 148 7.60 22.63 -6.10
C GLY A 148 8.83 22.02 -6.76
N ILE A 149 8.67 21.19 -7.81
CA ILE A 149 9.76 20.67 -8.61
C ILE A 149 10.10 21.69 -9.71
N THR A 150 11.13 22.49 -9.48
CA THR A 150 11.51 23.59 -10.38
C THR A 150 12.80 23.34 -11.17
N GLU A 151 13.59 22.35 -10.75
CA GLU A 151 14.78 21.90 -11.47
C GLU A 151 14.40 20.80 -12.44
N ASN A 152 14.65 20.99 -13.74
CA ASN A 152 14.26 20.09 -14.84
C ASN A 152 12.78 19.63 -14.75
N PRO A 153 11.81 20.55 -14.69
CA PRO A 153 10.41 20.18 -14.42
C PRO A 153 9.75 19.36 -15.53
N GLN A 154 10.37 19.28 -16.72
CA GLN A 154 9.94 18.42 -17.85
C GLN A 154 10.29 16.95 -17.63
N ASP A 155 11.23 16.63 -16.72
CA ASP A 155 11.69 15.27 -16.49
C ASP A 155 10.90 14.58 -15.39
N LEU A 156 10.80 13.25 -15.43
CA LEU A 156 10.22 12.48 -14.35
C LEU A 156 11.10 12.59 -13.10
N HIS A 157 10.57 13.22 -12.06
CA HIS A 157 11.33 13.42 -10.83
C HIS A 157 11.44 12.10 -10.03
N PRO A 158 12.57 11.82 -9.35
CA PRO A 158 12.75 10.58 -8.57
C PRO A 158 11.66 10.29 -7.52
N LEU A 159 11.01 11.33 -6.98
CA LEU A 159 9.86 11.18 -6.06
C LEU A 159 8.57 10.70 -6.75
N GLN A 160 8.57 10.63 -8.08
CA GLN A 160 7.44 10.21 -8.90
C GLN A 160 7.72 8.89 -9.62
N ALA A 161 8.93 8.36 -9.51
CA ALA A 161 9.35 7.15 -10.21
C ALA A 161 8.82 5.88 -9.53
N THR A 162 8.70 4.81 -10.28
CA THR A 162 8.23 3.50 -9.79
C THR A 162 8.95 3.07 -8.52
N GLY A 163 8.17 2.64 -7.53
CA GLY A 163 8.65 2.17 -6.22
C GLY A 163 8.85 3.28 -5.19
N ALA A 164 8.79 4.56 -5.57
CA ALA A 164 8.78 5.66 -4.62
C ALA A 164 7.54 5.58 -3.71
N ASP A 165 7.65 6.08 -2.48
CA ASP A 165 6.51 6.56 -1.73
C ASP A 165 6.22 7.96 -2.25
N TYR A 166 5.17 8.06 -3.07
CA TYR A 166 4.95 9.18 -3.99
C TYR A 166 5.03 10.54 -3.31
N ALA A 167 5.92 11.40 -3.82
CA ALA A 167 6.21 12.73 -3.31
C ALA A 167 6.71 12.78 -1.85
N MET A 168 7.12 11.64 -1.27
CA MET A 168 7.65 11.53 0.10
C MET A 168 9.06 10.95 0.13
N TYR A 169 9.26 9.75 -0.44
CA TYR A 169 10.55 9.05 -0.41
C TYR A 169 10.94 8.50 -1.78
N VAL A 170 12.19 8.74 -2.15
CA VAL A 170 12.77 8.26 -3.41
C VAL A 170 13.13 6.78 -3.29
N ALA A 171 12.77 6.01 -4.31
CA ALA A 171 13.27 4.65 -4.50
C ALA A 171 14.76 4.66 -4.88
N ASP A 172 15.58 3.80 -4.27
CA ASP A 172 17.02 3.71 -4.56
C ASP A 172 17.24 3.26 -6.02
N PRO A 173 17.71 4.15 -6.90
CA PRO A 173 17.87 3.84 -8.33
C PRO A 173 18.95 2.78 -8.57
N THR A 174 19.90 2.60 -7.64
CA THR A 174 20.99 1.62 -7.78
C THR A 174 20.52 0.19 -7.51
N LYS A 175 19.37 0.02 -6.87
CA LYS A 175 18.75 -1.27 -6.58
C LYS A 175 17.53 -1.57 -7.45
N LYS A 176 17.06 -0.57 -8.19
CA LYS A 176 15.87 -0.71 -9.01
C LYS A 176 16.13 -1.68 -10.19
N ASN A 177 15.41 -2.79 -10.21
CA ASN A 177 15.38 -3.76 -11.28
C ASN A 177 13.97 -3.80 -11.89
N LEU A 178 13.61 -2.71 -12.58
CA LEU A 178 12.31 -2.55 -13.22
C LEU A 178 12.34 -3.23 -14.60
N ASN A 179 11.39 -4.13 -14.85
CA ASN A 179 11.15 -4.66 -16.18
C ASN A 179 10.44 -3.59 -17.04
N PRO A 180 10.74 -3.49 -18.33
CA PRO A 180 10.17 -2.48 -19.22
C PRO A 180 8.64 -2.47 -19.22
N ALA A 181 8.05 -1.34 -19.60
CA ALA A 181 6.61 -1.22 -19.84
C ALA A 181 6.13 -2.32 -20.81
N GLY A 182 4.99 -2.91 -20.54
CA GLY A 182 4.47 -4.09 -21.23
C GLY A 182 4.90 -5.43 -20.63
N GLU A 183 5.85 -5.45 -19.71
CA GLU A 183 6.29 -6.65 -19.01
C GLU A 183 5.78 -6.70 -17.56
N TRP A 184 5.70 -7.90 -16.99
CA TRP A 184 5.26 -8.10 -15.61
C TRP A 184 6.34 -7.71 -14.61
N ASN A 185 5.94 -6.96 -13.60
CA ASN A 185 6.70 -6.64 -12.41
C ASN A 185 5.98 -7.16 -11.17
N ASN A 186 6.65 -7.22 -10.04
CA ASN A 186 6.02 -7.45 -8.75
C ASN A 186 6.49 -6.43 -7.72
N SER A 187 5.54 -5.98 -6.90
CA SER A 187 5.81 -5.12 -5.77
C SER A 187 5.45 -5.82 -4.47
N ARG A 188 6.21 -5.54 -3.43
CA ARG A 188 5.90 -5.94 -2.07
C ARG A 188 5.99 -4.71 -1.18
N ILE A 189 4.93 -4.48 -0.39
CA ILE A 189 4.87 -3.41 0.61
C ILE A 189 4.78 -4.07 1.97
N VAL A 190 5.71 -3.76 2.86
CA VAL A 190 5.64 -4.16 4.27
C VAL A 190 5.31 -2.91 5.08
N PHE A 191 4.22 -2.93 5.83
CA PHE A 191 3.83 -1.83 6.68
C PHE A 191 3.71 -2.27 8.13
N THR A 192 4.44 -1.60 9.00
CA THR A 192 4.31 -1.65 10.45
C THR A 192 4.51 -0.24 11.03
N PRO A 193 4.08 0.06 12.27
CA PRO A 193 4.33 1.35 12.91
C PRO A 193 5.82 1.71 13.04
N ASN A 194 6.69 0.71 12.98
CA ASN A 194 8.12 0.90 13.14
C ASN A 194 8.87 0.98 11.81
N ARG A 195 8.24 0.54 10.71
CA ARG A 195 8.91 0.48 9.41
C ARG A 195 7.92 0.26 8.28
N VAL A 196 8.08 1.05 7.21
CA VAL A 196 7.53 0.81 5.88
C VAL A 196 8.66 0.40 4.96
N GLU A 197 8.42 -0.57 4.08
CA GLU A 197 9.36 -1.01 3.06
C GLU A 197 8.66 -1.11 1.72
N HIS A 198 9.28 -0.58 0.67
CA HIS A 198 8.89 -0.79 -0.73
C HIS A 198 9.92 -1.68 -1.43
N TRP A 199 9.43 -2.75 -2.02
CA TRP A 199 10.22 -3.74 -2.76
C TRP A 199 9.74 -3.83 -4.20
N LEU A 200 10.67 -3.99 -5.13
CA LEU A 200 10.39 -4.23 -6.55
C LEU A 200 11.20 -5.42 -7.03
N ASN A 201 10.55 -6.40 -7.65
CA ASN A 201 11.19 -7.60 -8.21
C ASN A 201 12.21 -8.24 -7.26
N GLY A 202 11.85 -8.31 -5.96
CA GLY A 202 12.66 -8.90 -4.90
C GLY A 202 13.77 -8.00 -4.33
N GLN A 203 13.91 -6.75 -4.80
CA GLN A 203 14.89 -5.79 -4.29
C GLN A 203 14.23 -4.76 -3.37
N LEU A 204 14.81 -4.51 -2.20
CA LEU A 204 14.38 -3.43 -1.30
C LEU A 204 14.82 -2.09 -1.88
N LEU A 205 13.86 -1.24 -2.24
CA LEU A 205 14.11 0.07 -2.85
C LEU A 205 14.19 1.20 -1.84
N LEU A 206 13.33 1.17 -0.82
CA LEU A 206 13.32 2.18 0.24
C LEU A 206 12.76 1.60 1.53
N SER A 207 13.10 2.26 2.63
CA SER A 207 12.54 1.97 3.94
C SER A 207 12.52 3.24 4.78
N PHE A 208 11.43 3.48 5.51
CA PHE A 208 11.28 4.63 6.41
C PHE A 208 10.43 4.28 7.62
N VAL A 209 10.43 5.16 8.62
CA VAL A 209 9.56 5.05 9.80
C VAL A 209 8.37 6.00 9.60
N PRO A 210 7.14 5.49 9.49
CA PRO A 210 5.97 6.33 9.32
C PRO A 210 5.75 7.18 10.58
N TRP A 211 5.20 8.38 10.39
CA TRP A 211 4.88 9.36 11.46
C TRP A 211 6.08 9.81 12.31
N SER A 212 7.32 9.49 11.89
CA SER A 212 8.54 10.02 12.51
C SER A 212 8.66 11.54 12.30
N GLU A 213 9.60 12.18 13.01
CA GLU A 213 9.90 13.61 12.78
C GLU A 213 10.31 13.86 11.33
N GLU A 214 11.11 12.99 10.74
CA GLU A 214 11.51 13.07 9.32
C GLU A 214 10.30 12.96 8.38
N TRP A 215 9.44 11.96 8.60
CA TRP A 215 8.22 11.76 7.82
C TRP A 215 7.31 13.00 7.89
N ASN A 216 7.08 13.51 9.10
CA ASN A 216 6.27 14.71 9.31
C ASN A 216 6.89 15.95 8.66
N ALA A 217 8.22 16.09 8.71
CA ALA A 217 8.92 17.19 8.05
C ALA A 217 8.75 17.14 6.52
N LYS A 218 8.88 15.95 5.90
CA LYS A 218 8.66 15.76 4.46
C LYS A 218 7.22 16.06 4.05
N LYS A 219 6.22 15.57 4.80
CA LYS A 219 4.81 15.87 4.57
C LYS A 219 4.55 17.39 4.61
N ASN A 220 5.01 18.07 5.68
CA ASN A 220 4.68 19.46 5.95
C ASN A 220 5.44 20.45 5.06
N ASN A 221 6.51 20.02 4.40
CA ASN A 221 7.32 20.87 3.52
C ASN A 221 7.27 20.44 2.04
N GLY A 222 6.50 19.38 1.72
CA GLY A 222 6.36 18.85 0.36
C GLY A 222 4.96 19.07 -0.22
N LYS A 223 4.65 18.27 -1.23
CA LYS A 223 3.35 18.26 -1.94
C LYS A 223 2.16 18.21 -0.97
N TRP A 224 2.30 17.47 0.13
CA TRP A 224 1.21 17.14 1.05
C TRP A 224 1.01 18.15 2.17
N GLN A 225 1.70 19.31 2.13
CA GLN A 225 1.63 20.34 3.19
C GLN A 225 0.20 20.86 3.46
N LEU A 226 -0.67 20.86 2.45
CA LEU A 226 -2.06 21.30 2.56
C LEU A 226 -3.05 20.15 2.78
N ALA A 227 -2.60 18.90 2.63
CA ALA A 227 -3.41 17.70 2.87
C ALA A 227 -3.25 17.25 4.33
N SER A 228 -4.04 17.85 5.24
CA SER A 228 -3.93 17.60 6.69
C SER A 228 -4.02 16.12 7.04
N ASP A 229 -4.87 15.39 6.31
CA ASP A 229 -5.21 14.01 6.61
C ASP A 229 -4.37 12.99 5.82
N TYR A 230 -3.44 13.44 4.98
CA TYR A 230 -2.54 12.55 4.26
C TYR A 230 -1.71 11.67 5.21
N GLY A 231 -1.85 10.36 5.06
CA GLY A 231 -1.06 9.34 5.74
C GLY A 231 -1.25 9.25 7.26
N ILE A 232 -2.30 9.88 7.84
CA ILE A 232 -2.54 9.83 9.30
C ILE A 232 -3.25 8.55 9.74
N HIS A 233 -3.94 7.88 8.82
CA HIS A 233 -4.69 6.68 9.13
C HIS A 233 -3.75 5.50 9.36
N LYS A 234 -3.95 4.80 10.49
CA LYS A 234 -3.11 3.64 10.88
C LYS A 234 -3.69 2.33 10.41
N LYS A 235 -4.88 2.36 9.86
CA LYS A 235 -5.65 1.25 9.32
C LYS A 235 -6.52 1.77 8.18
N GLY A 236 -6.67 0.98 7.12
CA GLY A 236 -7.51 1.35 6.00
C GLY A 236 -7.49 0.30 4.89
N PHE A 237 -8.12 0.62 3.79
CA PHE A 237 -8.20 -0.25 2.63
C PHE A 237 -6.91 -0.24 1.79
N ILE A 238 -6.78 -1.26 0.95
CA ILE A 238 -5.80 -1.34 -0.16
C ILE A 238 -6.53 -0.98 -1.44
N GLY A 239 -5.88 -0.26 -2.34
CA GLY A 239 -6.50 0.14 -3.61
C GLY A 239 -5.53 0.33 -4.75
N PHE A 240 -6.08 0.49 -5.95
CA PHE A 240 -5.34 0.76 -7.17
C PHE A 240 -5.87 2.00 -7.87
N GLN A 241 -4.92 2.79 -8.38
CA GLN A 241 -5.22 4.02 -9.09
C GLN A 241 -5.61 3.72 -10.56
N ASP A 242 -6.67 4.37 -11.02
CA ASP A 242 -6.91 4.66 -12.43
C ASP A 242 -6.28 6.01 -12.79
N HIS A 243 -5.27 6.00 -13.65
CA HIS A 243 -4.67 7.22 -14.19
C HIS A 243 -4.69 7.19 -15.73
N SER A 244 -5.87 6.92 -16.29
CA SER A 244 -6.15 6.92 -17.74
C SER A 244 -5.34 5.93 -18.60
N ALA A 245 -4.53 5.06 -18.00
CA ALA A 245 -3.81 4.01 -18.70
C ALA A 245 -4.50 2.65 -18.56
N SER A 246 -4.29 1.74 -19.51
CA SER A 246 -4.67 0.34 -19.32
C SER A 246 -3.75 -0.32 -18.29
N LEU A 247 -4.32 -1.15 -17.40
CA LEU A 247 -3.61 -1.73 -16.26
C LEU A 247 -3.89 -3.23 -16.18
N TRP A 248 -2.94 -3.98 -15.65
CA TRP A 248 -3.08 -5.42 -15.42
C TRP A 248 -2.49 -5.79 -14.06
N PHE A 249 -3.30 -6.49 -13.26
CA PHE A 249 -2.91 -6.96 -11.94
C PHE A 249 -3.24 -8.45 -11.78
N LYS A 250 -2.39 -9.19 -11.08
CA LYS A 250 -2.64 -10.58 -10.70
C LYS A 250 -1.91 -10.95 -9.42
N ASN A 251 -2.20 -12.13 -8.87
CA ASN A 251 -1.54 -12.65 -7.67
C ASN A 251 -1.52 -11.64 -6.52
N ILE A 252 -2.66 -10.95 -6.31
CA ILE A 252 -2.80 -9.94 -5.25
C ILE A 252 -3.08 -10.67 -3.95
N LYS A 253 -2.18 -10.55 -2.99
CA LYS A 253 -2.31 -11.21 -1.70
C LYS A 253 -1.70 -10.38 -0.58
N ILE A 254 -2.28 -10.51 0.61
CA ILE A 254 -1.86 -9.79 1.80
C ILE A 254 -1.73 -10.74 2.98
N LYS A 255 -0.81 -10.43 3.87
CA LYS A 255 -0.63 -11.12 5.13
C LYS A 255 -0.64 -10.09 6.26
N GLN A 256 -1.46 -10.31 7.28
CA GLN A 256 -1.45 -9.49 8.50
C GLN A 256 -0.20 -9.80 9.33
N LEU A 257 0.40 -8.77 9.93
CA LEU A 257 1.64 -8.86 10.71
C LEU A 257 1.40 -8.60 12.20
#